data_951ad35b966e31cb4641ed6ccedc1bda
#
_entry.id   951ad35b966e31cb4641ed6ccedc1bda
#
_cell.length_a   1.000
_cell.length_b   1.000
_cell.length_c   1.000
_cell.angle_alpha   90.00
_cell.angle_beta   90.00
_cell.angle_gamma   90.00
#
_symmetry.space_group_name_H-M   'P 1'
#
loop_
_entity.id
_entity.type
_entity.pdbx_description
1 polymer ?
#
loop_
_entity_poly.entity_id
_entity_poly.type
_entity_poly.pdbx_seq_one_letter_code
_entity_poly.pdbx_strand_id
1 'polypeptide(L)'
;MAGSNVVIGGCGFHHIAIRAHDFDASVKFYTEALGFTEKISWGENSGRAVMLDTGDGNYLEIFANGEEGSKPEATIIHFAIRTNDVDGAIERARAAGAEVTVEPKNVELQSRPQHTQVRLAFFKGPDGEVIELFDNETT
;
A
#
# COMPACT_ATOMS: atom_id res chain seq x y z
N MET A 1 -6.45 21.21 -10.11
CA MET A 1 -7.25 20.06 -10.59
C MET A 1 -6.32 18.91 -10.90
N ALA A 2 -6.62 17.72 -10.38
CA ALA A 2 -5.82 16.53 -10.67
C ALA A 2 -5.94 16.18 -12.17
N GLY A 3 -4.83 15.77 -12.77
CA GLY A 3 -4.82 15.21 -14.11
C GLY A 3 -5.52 13.85 -14.16
N SER A 4 -5.66 13.32 -15.35
CA SER A 4 -6.17 11.97 -15.57
C SER A 4 -5.13 11.13 -16.28
N ASN A 5 -5.05 9.84 -15.94
CA ASN A 5 -4.22 8.90 -16.64
C ASN A 5 -5.07 8.13 -17.66
N VAL A 6 -4.79 8.33 -18.93
CA VAL A 6 -5.56 7.69 -20.02
C VAL A 6 -5.09 6.26 -20.31
N VAL A 7 -3.96 5.85 -19.72
CA VAL A 7 -3.38 4.51 -19.93
C VAL A 7 -3.82 3.54 -18.83
N ILE A 8 -3.78 4.00 -17.56
CA ILE A 8 -4.21 3.19 -16.42
C ILE A 8 -5.50 3.80 -15.86
N GLY A 9 -6.62 3.09 -16.04
CA GLY A 9 -7.91 3.55 -15.54
C GLY A 9 -7.92 3.69 -14.01
N GLY A 10 -8.40 4.84 -13.53
CA GLY A 10 -8.46 5.14 -12.10
C GLY A 10 -7.11 5.33 -11.42
N CYS A 11 -6.04 5.54 -12.19
CA CYS A 11 -4.68 5.64 -11.65
C CYS A 11 -4.51 6.81 -10.68
N GLY A 12 -3.79 6.53 -9.62
CA GLY A 12 -3.32 7.47 -8.61
C GLY A 12 -2.51 6.71 -7.57
N PHE A 13 -1.83 7.42 -6.69
CA PHE A 13 -1.24 6.77 -5.54
C PHE A 13 -2.35 6.32 -4.59
N HIS A 14 -2.22 5.13 -4.06
CA HIS A 14 -3.12 4.60 -3.04
C HIS A 14 -2.47 4.71 -1.66
N HIS A 15 -1.30 4.12 -1.48
CA HIS A 15 -0.61 4.17 -0.20
C HIS A 15 0.91 4.04 -0.35
N ILE A 16 1.61 4.48 0.71
CA ILE A 16 3.02 4.19 0.95
C ILE A 16 3.09 3.31 2.18
N ALA A 17 3.89 2.24 2.13
CA ALA A 17 4.04 1.30 3.24
C ALA A 17 5.41 1.44 3.91
N ILE A 18 5.40 1.46 5.24
CA ILE A 18 6.61 1.52 6.06
C ILE A 18 6.62 0.39 7.09
N ARG A 19 7.81 0.04 7.57
CA ARG A 19 8.00 -0.82 8.73
C ARG A 19 8.36 0.03 9.94
N ALA A 20 7.59 -0.11 11.02
CA ALA A 20 7.86 0.58 12.28
C ALA A 20 8.43 -0.40 13.30
N HIS A 21 9.52 -0.02 13.97
CA HIS A 21 10.07 -0.82 15.08
C HIS A 21 9.19 -0.70 16.34
N ASP A 22 8.55 0.44 16.53
CA ASP A 22 7.56 0.67 17.57
C ASP A 22 6.23 1.07 16.91
N PHE A 23 5.39 0.08 16.68
CA PHE A 23 4.13 0.26 15.95
C PHE A 23 3.21 1.25 16.64
N ASP A 24 3.01 1.10 17.96
CA ASP A 24 2.08 1.96 18.71
C ASP A 24 2.56 3.40 18.76
N ALA A 25 3.86 3.61 18.95
CA ALA A 25 4.45 4.95 18.93
C ALA A 25 4.33 5.62 17.55
N SER A 26 4.53 4.86 16.48
CA SER A 26 4.36 5.36 15.10
C SER A 26 2.92 5.73 14.79
N VAL A 27 1.98 4.86 15.13
CA VAL A 27 0.54 5.15 14.95
C VAL A 27 0.14 6.40 15.72
N LYS A 28 0.57 6.50 16.98
CA LYS A 28 0.32 7.68 17.81
C LYS A 28 0.90 8.97 17.19
N PHE A 29 2.14 8.90 16.71
CA PHE A 29 2.77 10.05 16.06
C PHE A 29 1.96 10.54 14.86
N TYR A 30 1.62 9.64 13.93
CA TYR A 30 0.90 10.02 12.71
C TYR A 30 -0.53 10.46 12.98
N THR A 31 -1.21 9.87 13.96
CA THR A 31 -2.59 10.26 14.28
C THR A 31 -2.65 11.54 15.12
N GLU A 32 -1.84 11.66 16.17
CA GLU A 32 -1.90 12.82 17.08
C GLU A 32 -1.13 14.04 16.56
N ALA A 33 0.09 13.83 16.03
CA ALA A 33 0.91 14.95 15.58
C ALA A 33 0.54 15.43 14.18
N LEU A 34 0.19 14.50 13.27
CA LEU A 34 -0.10 14.83 11.88
C LEU A 34 -1.60 14.78 11.54
N GLY A 35 -2.43 14.29 12.46
CA GLY A 35 -3.88 14.26 12.27
C GLY A 35 -4.39 13.21 11.31
N PHE A 36 -3.59 12.19 11.00
CA PHE A 36 -4.06 11.09 10.17
C PHE A 36 -5.14 10.29 10.90
N THR A 37 -6.05 9.67 10.14
CA THR A 37 -7.18 8.94 10.70
C THR A 37 -7.08 7.46 10.35
N GLU A 38 -7.20 6.60 11.36
CA GLU A 38 -7.20 5.15 11.14
C GLU A 38 -8.40 4.75 10.28
N LYS A 39 -8.15 4.04 9.18
CA LYS A 39 -9.17 3.57 8.25
C LYS A 39 -9.46 2.10 8.43
N ILE A 40 -8.44 1.25 8.33
CA ILE A 40 -8.52 -0.19 8.53
C ILE A 40 -7.27 -0.67 9.25
N SER A 41 -7.38 -1.80 9.95
CA SER A 41 -6.25 -2.48 10.58
C SER A 41 -6.43 -3.99 10.50
N TRP A 42 -5.32 -4.72 10.58
CA TRP A 42 -5.34 -6.19 10.57
C TRP A 42 -4.12 -6.77 11.26
N GLY A 43 -4.12 -8.09 11.45
CA GLY A 43 -3.01 -8.83 12.03
C GLY A 43 -2.91 -8.72 13.54
N GLU A 44 -1.96 -9.48 14.10
CA GLU A 44 -1.71 -9.57 15.53
C GLU A 44 -0.19 -9.54 15.80
N ASN A 45 0.21 -9.00 16.94
CA ASN A 45 1.60 -8.95 17.38
C ASN A 45 2.54 -8.30 16.32
N SER A 46 3.61 -8.97 15.92
CA SER A 46 4.53 -8.47 14.89
C SER A 46 3.94 -8.49 13.47
N GLY A 47 2.80 -9.12 13.29
CA GLY A 47 2.04 -9.11 12.03
C GLY A 47 1.00 -8.00 11.94
N ARG A 48 0.93 -7.09 12.93
CA ARG A 48 -0.02 -5.98 12.91
C ARG A 48 0.27 -5.01 11.78
N ALA A 49 -0.81 -4.48 11.21
CA ALA A 49 -0.74 -3.41 10.23
C ALA A 49 -1.93 -2.47 10.37
N VAL A 50 -1.76 -1.24 9.95
CA VAL A 50 -2.81 -0.23 9.92
C VAL A 50 -2.67 0.61 8.66
N MET A 51 -3.78 1.06 8.13
CA MET A 51 -3.83 2.02 7.04
C MET A 51 -4.44 3.32 7.57
N LEU A 52 -3.66 4.39 7.54
CA LEU A 52 -4.04 5.71 8.01
C LEU A 52 -4.37 6.60 6.83
N ASP A 53 -5.58 7.17 6.81
CA ASP A 53 -5.97 8.16 5.83
C ASP A 53 -5.21 9.47 6.09
N THR A 54 -4.49 9.96 5.08
CA THR A 54 -3.72 11.21 5.18
C THR A 54 -4.59 12.46 5.05
N GLY A 55 -5.86 12.28 4.67
CA GLY A 55 -6.84 13.37 4.53
C GLY A 55 -7.19 13.72 3.09
N ASP A 56 -6.61 13.05 2.11
CA ASP A 56 -6.84 13.29 0.69
C ASP A 56 -7.26 12.04 -0.10
N GLY A 57 -7.60 10.96 0.63
CA GLY A 57 -7.94 9.67 0.03
C GLY A 57 -6.73 8.81 -0.32
N ASN A 58 -5.54 9.21 0.08
CA ASN A 58 -4.32 8.40 0.03
C ASN A 58 -3.97 7.96 1.46
N TYR A 59 -3.16 6.91 1.58
CA TYR A 59 -2.94 6.28 2.88
C TYR A 59 -1.46 6.08 3.18
N LEU A 60 -1.13 6.12 4.47
CA LEU A 60 0.10 5.58 5.01
C LEU A 60 -0.23 4.22 5.64
N GLU A 61 0.41 3.17 5.14
CA GLU A 61 0.31 1.82 5.69
C GLU A 61 1.51 1.56 6.60
N ILE A 62 1.26 1.14 7.83
CA ILE A 62 2.32 0.88 8.81
C ILE A 62 2.26 -0.59 9.22
N PHE A 63 3.39 -1.28 9.08
CA PHE A 63 3.60 -2.65 9.55
C PHE A 63 4.44 -2.67 10.83
N ALA A 64 4.13 -3.60 11.74
CA ALA A 64 4.79 -3.72 13.05
C ALA A 64 6.13 -4.47 13.05
N ASN A 65 6.64 -4.87 11.88
CA ASN A 65 7.80 -5.74 11.76
C ASN A 65 9.11 -5.01 11.44
N GLY A 66 9.22 -3.75 11.82
CA GLY A 66 10.44 -2.97 11.66
C GLY A 66 11.49 -3.33 12.69
N GLU A 67 12.75 -3.15 12.33
CA GLU A 67 13.88 -3.28 13.25
C GLU A 67 14.30 -1.90 13.75
N GLU A 68 14.84 -1.87 14.98
CA GLU A 68 15.37 -0.64 15.56
C GLU A 68 16.60 -0.14 14.80
N GLY A 69 16.74 1.18 14.71
CA GLY A 69 17.87 1.84 14.08
C GLY A 69 17.56 2.39 12.68
N SER A 70 18.49 3.21 12.16
CA SER A 70 18.32 3.84 10.84
C SER A 70 18.57 2.83 9.73
N LYS A 71 17.54 2.52 8.95
CA LYS A 71 17.60 1.66 7.78
C LYS A 71 16.86 2.33 6.62
N PRO A 72 17.46 3.32 5.94
CA PRO A 72 16.78 4.09 4.90
C PRO A 72 16.15 3.22 3.81
N GLU A 73 16.81 2.14 3.42
CA GLU A 73 16.31 1.23 2.38
C GLU A 73 15.22 0.27 2.87
N ALA A 74 15.11 0.06 4.19
CA ALA A 74 14.16 -0.88 4.79
C ALA A 74 12.91 -0.21 5.35
N THR A 75 12.88 1.10 5.45
CA THR A 75 11.74 1.83 6.01
C THR A 75 10.56 1.84 5.03
N ILE A 76 10.81 2.12 3.77
CA ILE A 76 9.79 2.07 2.71
C ILE A 76 9.81 0.68 2.09
N ILE A 77 8.68 -0.04 2.14
CA ILE A 77 8.56 -1.40 1.62
C ILE A 77 8.16 -1.40 0.16
N HIS A 78 7.12 -0.66 -0.19
CA HIS A 78 6.57 -0.52 -1.53
C HIS A 78 5.71 0.73 -1.59
N PHE A 79 5.34 1.11 -2.78
CA PHE A 79 4.22 2.03 -2.97
C PHE A 79 3.17 1.39 -3.87
N ALA A 80 1.91 1.76 -3.65
CA ALA A 80 0.81 1.19 -4.39
C ALA A 80 0.16 2.21 -5.32
N ILE A 81 -0.18 1.74 -6.51
CA ILE A 81 -0.95 2.50 -7.50
C ILE A 81 -2.37 1.96 -7.47
N ARG A 82 -3.33 2.84 -7.20
CA ARG A 82 -4.74 2.50 -7.34
C ARG A 82 -5.07 2.30 -8.81
N THR A 83 -5.82 1.25 -9.11
CA THR A 83 -6.32 0.99 -10.47
C THR A 83 -7.66 0.25 -10.37
N ASN A 84 -8.53 0.45 -11.34
CA ASN A 84 -9.75 -0.35 -11.49
C ASN A 84 -9.56 -1.51 -12.48
N ASP A 85 -8.33 -1.75 -12.93
CA ASP A 85 -7.99 -2.82 -13.86
C ASP A 85 -6.57 -3.36 -13.56
N VAL A 86 -6.46 -4.14 -12.49
CA VAL A 86 -5.19 -4.75 -12.07
C VAL A 86 -4.63 -5.63 -13.18
N ASP A 87 -5.48 -6.44 -13.82
CA ASP A 87 -5.06 -7.39 -14.87
C ASP A 87 -4.49 -6.66 -16.09
N GLY A 88 -5.16 -5.63 -16.58
CA GLY A 88 -4.65 -4.83 -17.70
C GLY A 88 -3.38 -4.07 -17.35
N ALA A 89 -3.30 -3.50 -16.14
CA ALA A 89 -2.15 -2.75 -15.70
C ALA A 89 -0.89 -3.63 -15.54
N ILE A 90 -1.02 -4.84 -14.98
CA ILE A 90 0.13 -5.75 -14.85
C ILE A 90 0.65 -6.22 -16.22
N GLU A 91 -0.23 -6.42 -17.18
CA GLU A 91 0.18 -6.79 -18.54
C GLU A 91 0.93 -5.63 -19.24
N ARG A 92 0.55 -4.39 -19.01
CA ARG A 92 1.31 -3.23 -19.50
C ARG A 92 2.71 -3.16 -18.86
N ALA A 93 2.81 -3.40 -17.56
CA ALA A 93 4.10 -3.45 -16.86
C ALA A 93 4.97 -4.58 -17.44
N ARG A 94 4.41 -5.77 -17.60
CA ARG A 94 5.09 -6.93 -18.20
C ARG A 94 5.58 -6.62 -19.61
N ALA A 95 4.75 -6.04 -20.44
CA ALA A 95 5.10 -5.67 -21.82
C ALA A 95 6.22 -4.61 -21.87
N ALA A 96 6.32 -3.76 -20.86
CA ALA A 96 7.40 -2.79 -20.72
C ALA A 96 8.70 -3.39 -20.14
N GLY A 97 8.73 -4.70 -19.86
CA GLY A 97 9.90 -5.41 -19.36
C GLY A 97 10.01 -5.50 -17.84
N ALA A 98 8.96 -5.12 -17.10
CA ALA A 98 8.97 -5.22 -15.63
C ALA A 98 8.93 -6.69 -15.17
N GLU A 99 9.66 -6.98 -14.10
CA GLU A 99 9.58 -8.28 -13.41
C GLU A 99 8.32 -8.32 -12.56
N VAL A 100 7.37 -9.19 -12.94
CA VAL A 100 6.17 -9.45 -12.15
C VAL A 100 6.51 -10.41 -11.02
N THR A 101 6.33 -9.99 -9.77
CA THR A 101 6.67 -10.78 -8.59
C THR A 101 5.45 -11.45 -7.95
N VAL A 102 4.27 -10.87 -8.13
CA VAL A 102 2.99 -11.45 -7.70
C VAL A 102 1.97 -11.25 -8.82
N GLU A 103 1.50 -12.34 -9.37
CA GLU A 103 0.45 -12.32 -10.38
C GLU A 103 -0.88 -11.82 -9.79
N PRO A 104 -1.78 -11.24 -10.62
CA PRO A 104 -3.07 -10.77 -10.15
C PRO A 104 -3.83 -11.84 -9.37
N LYS A 105 -4.26 -11.48 -8.17
CA LYS A 105 -5.04 -12.37 -7.31
C LYS A 105 -6.00 -11.59 -6.43
N ASN A 106 -7.07 -12.27 -6.03
CA ASN A 106 -8.00 -11.76 -5.02
C ASN A 106 -7.53 -12.19 -3.63
N VAL A 107 -7.55 -11.25 -2.70
CA VAL A 107 -7.18 -11.50 -1.30
C VAL A 107 -8.27 -10.92 -0.41
N GLU A 108 -8.68 -11.69 0.60
CA GLU A 108 -9.50 -11.15 1.68
C GLU A 108 -8.59 -10.76 2.83
N LEU A 109 -8.40 -9.46 3.03
CA LEU A 109 -7.70 -8.96 4.22
C LEU A 109 -8.61 -9.13 5.43
N GLN A 110 -8.06 -9.74 6.49
CA GLN A 110 -8.74 -9.87 7.78
C GLN A 110 -8.66 -8.55 8.54
N SER A 111 -9.09 -7.48 7.88
CA SER A 111 -9.02 -6.11 8.38
C SER A 111 -10.15 -5.78 9.35
N ARG A 112 -9.99 -4.71 10.09
CA ARG A 112 -10.99 -4.15 11.00
C ARG A 112 -11.34 -2.73 10.56
N PRO A 113 -12.59 -2.26 10.68
CA PRO A 113 -13.75 -2.89 11.38
C PRO A 113 -14.41 -4.04 10.62
N GLN A 114 -14.09 -4.26 9.37
CA GLN A 114 -14.62 -5.35 8.53
C GLN A 114 -13.54 -5.92 7.64
N HIS A 115 -13.73 -7.15 7.15
CA HIS A 115 -12.82 -7.72 6.15
C HIS A 115 -12.89 -6.91 4.85
N THR A 116 -11.74 -6.81 4.17
CA THR A 116 -11.61 -6.03 2.93
C THR A 116 -11.22 -6.95 1.79
N GLN A 117 -12.06 -7.01 0.76
CA GLN A 117 -11.73 -7.71 -0.48
C GLN A 117 -10.84 -6.82 -1.33
N VAL A 118 -9.70 -7.33 -1.76
CA VAL A 118 -8.77 -6.62 -2.64
C VAL A 118 -8.36 -7.49 -3.80
N ARG A 119 -8.15 -6.87 -4.97
CA ARG A 119 -7.42 -7.48 -6.06
C ARG A 119 -6.09 -6.77 -6.19
N LEU A 120 -5.01 -7.51 -6.21
CA LEU A 120 -3.66 -6.95 -6.22
C LEU A 120 -2.71 -7.74 -7.12
N ALA A 121 -1.63 -7.07 -7.48
CA ALA A 121 -0.47 -7.64 -8.15
C ALA A 121 0.76 -6.84 -7.77
N PHE A 122 1.95 -7.43 -7.90
CA PHE A 122 3.21 -6.74 -7.63
C PHE A 122 4.18 -6.89 -8.80
N PHE A 123 4.93 -5.85 -9.05
CA PHE A 123 6.04 -5.86 -10.00
C PHE A 123 7.17 -4.95 -9.52
N LYS A 124 8.34 -5.10 -10.11
CA LYS A 124 9.49 -4.23 -9.83
C LYS A 124 9.63 -3.18 -10.91
N GLY A 125 9.85 -1.94 -10.49
CA GLY A 125 10.25 -0.86 -11.38
C GLY A 125 11.71 -0.98 -11.83
N PRO A 126 12.18 -0.04 -12.67
CA PRO A 126 13.51 -0.10 -13.30
C PRO A 126 14.67 -0.15 -12.31
N ASP A 127 14.53 0.41 -11.11
CA ASP A 127 15.55 0.43 -10.07
C ASP A 127 15.33 -0.63 -9.00
N GLY A 128 14.45 -1.59 -9.25
CA GLY A 128 14.11 -2.66 -8.31
C GLY A 128 13.08 -2.27 -7.25
N GLU A 129 12.54 -1.06 -7.31
CA GLU A 129 11.47 -0.62 -6.41
C GLU A 129 10.24 -1.50 -6.56
N VAL A 130 9.66 -1.89 -5.44
CA VAL A 130 8.45 -2.72 -5.42
C VAL A 130 7.22 -1.85 -5.59
N ILE A 131 6.42 -2.16 -6.60
CA ILE A 131 5.19 -1.43 -6.94
C ILE A 131 4.02 -2.40 -6.84
N GLU A 132 3.00 -2.00 -6.08
CA GLU A 132 1.76 -2.75 -5.95
C GLU A 132 0.67 -2.11 -6.83
N LEU A 133 -0.09 -2.94 -7.50
CA LEU A 133 -1.36 -2.56 -8.11
C LEU A 133 -2.47 -2.97 -7.16
N PHE A 134 -3.38 -2.05 -6.86
CA PHE A 134 -4.31 -2.22 -5.75
C PHE A 134 -5.71 -1.76 -6.13
N ASP A 135 -6.68 -2.68 -6.02
CA ASP A 135 -8.09 -2.44 -6.31
C ASP A 135 -8.96 -2.94 -5.17
N ASN A 136 -9.76 -2.06 -4.59
CA ASN A 136 -10.81 -2.40 -3.64
C ASN A 136 -11.87 -1.29 -3.56
N GLU A 137 -12.95 -1.56 -2.84
CA GLU A 137 -14.06 -0.61 -2.66
C GLU A 137 -14.01 0.14 -1.32
N THR A 138 -13.04 -0.19 -0.44
CA THR A 138 -12.99 0.33 0.94
C THR A 138 -12.08 1.55 1.10
N THR A 139 -10.96 1.55 0.39
CA THR A 139 -9.94 2.60 0.52
C THR A 139 -9.62 3.33 -0.76
#